data_9d7853c9a8c76e27610d1ee9f446cc79
#
_entry.id   9d7853c9a8c76e27610d1ee9f446cc79
#
_cell.length_a   1.000
_cell.length_b   1.000
_cell.length_c   1.000
_cell.angle_alpha   90.00
_cell.angle_beta   90.00
_cell.angle_gamma   90.00
#
_symmetry.space_group_name_H-M   'P 1'
#
loop_
_entity.id
_entity.type
_entity.pdbx_description
1 polymer ?
#
loop_
_entity_poly.entity_id
_entity_poly.type
_entity_poly.pdbx_seq_one_letter_code
_entity_poly.pdbx_strand_id
1 'polypeptide(L)'
;LSGYDQLCSFCFNTFKKLDTSNNPELEWLSIDSNEVTPNLDFSNNPNLTELICFENLIDTIIIGNCMNLEYLDLQDNLVETIVVNNCLKLQTLNLSDNLIEYVDVSENSALKIFLCYDNYLSSLDLSTNISLSEVDLENNDLVCLNLKNGKNTNLIELWTQGNSNLSCIEVDDSTYSNLNWINNSNFY
;
A
#
# COMPACT_ATOMS: atom_id res chain seq x y z
N LEU A 1 17.70 20.49 8.09
CA LEU A 1 18.44 19.81 7.02
C LEU A 1 18.40 20.69 5.77
N SER A 2 19.47 21.44 5.50
CA SER A 2 19.53 22.31 4.35
C SER A 2 20.48 21.72 3.31
N GLY A 3 19.97 21.40 2.14
CA GLY A 3 20.78 21.27 0.93
C GLY A 3 21.10 19.87 0.40
N TYR A 4 20.26 18.86 0.65
CA TYR A 4 20.32 17.57 -0.05
C TYR A 4 18.91 17.08 -0.34
N ASP A 5 18.62 16.92 -1.62
CA ASP A 5 17.33 16.42 -2.11
C ASP A 5 17.15 14.91 -1.92
N GLN A 6 18.17 14.24 -1.39
CA GLN A 6 18.15 12.82 -1.08
C GLN A 6 18.49 12.62 0.39
N LEU A 7 17.57 12.07 1.15
CA LEU A 7 17.80 11.77 2.55
C LEU A 7 18.16 10.33 2.75
N CYS A 8 19.29 10.19 3.41
CA CYS A 8 19.81 8.98 3.98
C CYS A 8 18.74 8.15 4.66
N SER A 9 18.90 6.86 4.59
CA SER A 9 18.32 5.90 5.48
C SER A 9 18.67 6.24 6.93
N PHE A 10 17.69 6.60 7.74
CA PHE A 10 17.82 6.72 9.19
C PHE A 10 17.36 5.42 9.88
N CYS A 11 17.60 4.29 9.26
CA CYS A 11 17.15 2.98 9.69
C CYS A 11 17.83 2.52 10.99
N PHE A 12 17.16 1.62 11.71
CA PHE A 12 17.69 0.99 12.94
C PHE A 12 18.13 1.97 14.04
N ASN A 13 17.32 3.00 14.26
CA ASN A 13 17.52 3.97 15.31
C ASN A 13 16.35 3.96 16.31
N THR A 14 16.30 4.93 17.19
CA THR A 14 15.23 5.09 18.18
C THR A 14 14.55 6.45 18.04
N PHE A 15 14.39 6.92 16.81
CA PHE A 15 13.66 8.16 16.54
C PHE A 15 12.20 8.00 16.95
N LYS A 16 11.69 8.99 17.68
CA LYS A 16 10.29 9.02 18.13
C LYS A 16 9.48 10.07 17.40
N LYS A 17 10.14 11.04 16.78
CA LYS A 17 9.47 12.14 16.07
C LYS A 17 10.25 12.56 14.85
N LEU A 18 9.52 12.88 13.81
CA LEU A 18 10.05 13.48 12.59
C LEU A 18 9.19 14.70 12.23
N ASP A 19 9.85 15.80 11.84
CA ASP A 19 9.22 16.99 11.29
C ASP A 19 9.90 17.33 9.97
N THR A 20 9.14 17.19 8.86
CA THR A 20 9.59 17.50 7.50
C THR A 20 8.99 18.80 6.96
N SER A 21 8.27 19.57 7.78
CA SER A 21 7.52 20.77 7.38
C SER A 21 8.37 21.86 6.73
N ASN A 22 9.68 21.88 6.99
CA ASN A 22 10.63 22.83 6.43
C ASN A 22 11.49 22.23 5.28
N ASN A 23 11.08 21.10 4.70
CA ASN A 23 11.79 20.42 3.62
C ASN A 23 10.87 20.24 2.40
N PRO A 24 10.38 21.33 1.74
CA PRO A 24 9.41 21.22 0.64
C PRO A 24 9.98 20.54 -0.62
N GLU A 25 11.30 20.49 -0.76
CA GLU A 25 12.00 19.83 -1.87
C GLU A 25 12.35 18.35 -1.57
N LEU A 26 11.78 17.77 -0.50
CA LEU A 26 12.02 16.39 -0.16
C LEU A 26 11.41 15.47 -1.23
N GLU A 27 12.25 14.66 -1.88
CA GLU A 27 11.86 13.73 -2.94
C GLU A 27 11.82 12.28 -2.45
N TRP A 28 12.69 11.93 -1.51
CA TRP A 28 12.81 10.58 -0.98
C TRP A 28 13.10 10.59 0.52
N LEU A 29 12.46 9.67 1.25
CA LEU A 29 12.70 9.49 2.68
C LEU A 29 12.59 8.01 3.09
N SER A 30 13.59 7.52 3.83
CA SER A 30 13.52 6.25 4.56
C SER A 30 13.82 6.48 6.03
N ILE A 31 12.89 5.99 6.88
CA ILE A 31 12.96 6.04 8.35
C ILE A 31 12.56 4.70 8.96
N ASP A 32 12.73 3.62 8.21
CA ASP A 32 12.37 2.28 8.64
C ASP A 32 13.08 1.84 9.93
N SER A 33 12.49 0.89 10.63
CA SER A 33 13.03 0.29 11.85
C SER A 33 13.41 1.33 12.92
N ASN A 34 12.40 2.11 13.34
CA ASN A 34 12.52 3.13 14.38
C ASN A 34 11.36 3.02 15.41
N GLU A 35 11.19 4.03 16.25
CA GLU A 35 10.09 4.13 17.22
C GLU A 35 9.23 5.39 16.92
N VAL A 36 9.06 5.73 15.64
CA VAL A 36 8.32 6.95 15.25
C VAL A 36 6.85 6.81 15.62
N THR A 37 6.35 7.76 16.39
CA THR A 37 4.98 7.83 16.91
C THR A 37 4.48 9.26 16.96
N PRO A 38 3.18 9.45 17.09
CA PRO A 38 2.09 8.67 16.47
C PRO A 38 1.83 9.14 15.04
N ASN A 39 2.07 10.45 14.76
CA ASN A 39 1.60 11.13 13.55
C ASN A 39 2.77 11.57 12.67
N LEU A 40 2.69 11.22 11.39
CA LEU A 40 3.54 11.78 10.34
C LEU A 40 2.71 12.64 9.40
N ASP A 41 3.22 13.85 9.10
CA ASP A 41 2.55 14.79 8.18
C ASP A 41 3.51 15.21 7.07
N PHE A 42 3.18 14.80 5.83
CA PHE A 42 3.89 15.13 4.61
C PHE A 42 3.13 16.15 3.74
N SER A 43 2.16 16.88 4.29
CA SER A 43 1.39 17.90 3.55
C SER A 43 2.25 18.99 2.91
N ASN A 44 3.45 19.23 3.47
CA ASN A 44 4.40 20.23 2.99
C ASN A 44 5.53 19.64 2.10
N ASN A 45 5.40 18.37 1.67
CA ASN A 45 6.41 17.68 0.85
C ASN A 45 5.84 17.24 -0.50
N PRO A 46 5.41 18.17 -1.39
CA PRO A 46 4.70 17.85 -2.63
C PRO A 46 5.56 17.13 -3.68
N ASN A 47 6.88 17.17 -3.52
CA ASN A 47 7.84 16.56 -4.45
C ASN A 47 8.16 15.09 -4.05
N LEU A 48 7.60 14.59 -2.95
CA LEU A 48 7.90 13.25 -2.46
C LEU A 48 7.49 12.19 -3.48
N THR A 49 8.45 11.35 -3.89
CA THR A 49 8.28 10.26 -4.84
C THR A 49 8.35 8.89 -4.17
N GLU A 50 9.09 8.79 -3.08
CA GLU A 50 9.30 7.54 -2.36
C GLU A 50 9.33 7.78 -0.84
N LEU A 51 8.52 6.99 -0.10
CA LEU A 51 8.43 7.05 1.35
C LEU A 51 8.48 5.64 1.94
N ILE A 52 9.51 5.38 2.74
CA ILE A 52 9.76 4.10 3.40
C ILE A 52 9.72 4.31 4.91
N CYS A 53 8.72 3.74 5.58
CA CYS A 53 8.47 3.92 7.00
C CYS A 53 8.13 2.60 7.71
N PHE A 54 8.51 1.44 7.15
CA PHE A 54 8.17 0.15 7.74
C PHE A 54 8.83 -0.07 9.12
N GLU A 55 8.27 -0.98 9.92
CA GLU A 55 8.76 -1.27 11.28
C GLU A 55 8.86 -0.01 12.16
N ASN A 56 7.71 0.63 12.42
CA ASN A 56 7.57 1.77 13.31
C ASN A 56 6.32 1.62 14.20
N LEU A 57 5.92 2.70 14.86
CA LEU A 57 4.71 2.76 15.70
C LEU A 57 3.75 3.85 15.19
N ILE A 58 3.65 4.00 13.86
CA ILE A 58 2.83 5.02 13.20
C ILE A 58 1.38 4.55 13.23
N ASP A 59 0.48 5.37 13.79
CA ASP A 59 -0.96 5.14 13.77
C ASP A 59 -1.67 6.03 12.74
N THR A 60 -1.12 7.20 12.47
CA THR A 60 -1.70 8.18 11.55
C THR A 60 -0.63 8.75 10.61
N ILE A 61 -0.93 8.76 9.31
CA ILE A 61 -0.07 9.38 8.29
C ILE A 61 -0.88 10.27 7.36
N ILE A 62 -0.39 11.48 7.09
CA ILE A 62 -1.00 12.45 6.19
C ILE A 62 -0.10 12.61 4.95
N ILE A 63 -0.57 12.12 3.79
CA ILE A 63 0.13 12.17 2.51
C ILE A 63 -0.70 12.86 1.41
N GLY A 64 -1.75 13.57 1.79
CA GLY A 64 -2.79 14.08 0.87
C GLY A 64 -2.31 15.03 -0.22
N ASN A 65 -1.09 15.58 -0.14
CA ASN A 65 -0.50 16.46 -1.16
C ASN A 65 0.66 15.80 -1.94
N CYS A 66 0.96 14.53 -1.68
CA CYS A 66 2.07 13.82 -2.32
C CYS A 66 1.68 13.29 -3.71
N MET A 67 1.30 14.20 -4.63
CA MET A 67 0.83 13.86 -5.98
C MET A 67 1.90 13.18 -6.86
N ASN A 68 3.16 13.23 -6.46
CA ASN A 68 4.27 12.60 -7.17
C ASN A 68 4.67 11.25 -6.56
N LEU A 69 4.04 10.82 -5.46
CA LEU A 69 4.40 9.61 -4.75
C LEU A 69 4.16 8.37 -5.66
N GLU A 70 5.23 7.61 -5.87
CA GLU A 70 5.25 6.39 -6.67
C GLU A 70 5.41 5.13 -5.81
N TYR A 71 6.06 5.25 -4.66
CA TYR A 71 6.33 4.16 -3.74
C TYR A 71 6.00 4.56 -2.30
N LEU A 72 5.16 3.76 -1.63
CA LEU A 72 4.83 3.92 -0.22
C LEU A 72 4.93 2.57 0.49
N ASP A 73 5.77 2.51 1.52
CA ASP A 73 5.90 1.34 2.39
C ASP A 73 5.66 1.73 3.85
N LEU A 74 4.58 1.19 4.42
CA LEU A 74 4.14 1.36 5.80
C LEU A 74 4.02 0.02 6.52
N GLN A 75 4.66 -1.04 6.02
CA GLN A 75 4.58 -2.36 6.64
C GLN A 75 4.98 -2.32 8.12
N ASP A 76 4.36 -3.18 8.92
CA ASP A 76 4.63 -3.34 10.35
C ASP A 76 4.54 -1.99 11.11
N ASN A 77 3.31 -1.49 11.19
CA ASN A 77 2.93 -0.27 11.89
C ASN A 77 1.57 -0.46 12.60
N LEU A 78 0.96 0.61 13.05
CA LEU A 78 -0.34 0.62 13.76
C LEU A 78 -1.41 1.41 12.98
N VAL A 79 -1.28 1.49 11.65
CA VAL A 79 -2.19 2.29 10.81
C VAL A 79 -3.56 1.65 10.75
N GLU A 80 -4.60 2.39 11.16
CA GLU A 80 -6.00 1.97 11.05
C GLU A 80 -6.64 2.47 9.75
N THR A 81 -6.25 3.66 9.30
CA THR A 81 -6.80 4.29 8.10
C THR A 81 -5.73 5.06 7.32
N ILE A 82 -5.84 5.04 6.01
CA ILE A 82 -4.97 5.82 5.11
C ILE A 82 -5.78 6.39 3.95
N VAL A 83 -5.42 7.62 3.52
CA VAL A 83 -5.99 8.28 2.34
C VAL A 83 -4.91 8.44 1.28
N VAL A 84 -5.04 7.70 0.18
CA VAL A 84 -4.10 7.68 -0.95
C VAL A 84 -4.68 8.24 -2.26
N ASN A 85 -5.92 8.75 -2.24
CA ASN A 85 -6.68 9.15 -3.43
C ASN A 85 -5.96 10.18 -4.30
N ASN A 86 -5.17 11.08 -3.71
CA ASN A 86 -4.41 12.09 -4.46
C ASN A 86 -3.06 11.59 -4.99
N CYS A 87 -2.64 10.38 -4.63
CA CYS A 87 -1.37 9.80 -5.07
C CYS A 87 -1.52 9.11 -6.44
N LEU A 88 -1.85 9.88 -7.48
CA LEU A 88 -2.23 9.34 -8.81
C LEU A 88 -1.09 8.60 -9.54
N LYS A 89 0.15 8.76 -9.10
CA LYS A 89 1.33 8.09 -9.66
C LYS A 89 1.76 6.85 -8.87
N LEU A 90 1.04 6.52 -7.80
CA LEU A 90 1.40 5.43 -6.91
C LEU A 90 1.43 4.10 -7.67
N GLN A 91 2.60 3.47 -7.69
CA GLN A 91 2.86 2.20 -8.35
C GLN A 91 3.00 1.04 -7.36
N THR A 92 3.55 1.31 -6.19
CA THR A 92 3.69 0.33 -5.12
C THR A 92 3.12 0.89 -3.82
N LEU A 93 2.23 0.11 -3.21
CA LEU A 93 1.64 0.39 -1.91
C LEU A 93 1.78 -0.87 -1.03
N ASN A 94 2.57 -0.76 0.03
CA ASN A 94 2.69 -1.80 1.04
C ASN A 94 2.10 -1.30 2.38
N LEU A 95 1.01 -1.93 2.79
CA LEU A 95 0.27 -1.68 4.03
C LEU A 95 0.24 -2.91 4.93
N SER A 96 1.04 -3.92 4.65
CA SER A 96 1.01 -5.21 5.36
C SER A 96 1.34 -5.06 6.85
N ASP A 97 0.86 -6.00 7.69
CA ASP A 97 1.09 -5.96 9.13
C ASP A 97 0.64 -4.63 9.77
N ASN A 98 -0.65 -4.29 9.62
CA ASN A 98 -1.26 -3.08 10.15
C ASN A 98 -2.66 -3.39 10.75
N LEU A 99 -3.45 -2.35 11.01
CA LEU A 99 -4.79 -2.46 11.62
C LEU A 99 -5.89 -1.99 10.64
N ILE A 100 -5.70 -2.18 9.33
CA ILE A 100 -6.55 -1.59 8.29
C ILE A 100 -7.80 -2.43 8.09
N GLU A 101 -8.97 -1.82 8.35
CA GLU A 101 -10.29 -2.41 8.09
C GLU A 101 -10.84 -2.03 6.70
N TYR A 102 -10.40 -0.89 6.16
CA TYR A 102 -10.83 -0.36 4.87
C TYR A 102 -9.74 0.48 4.22
N VAL A 103 -9.57 0.34 2.91
CA VAL A 103 -8.73 1.20 2.07
C VAL A 103 -9.42 1.47 0.74
N ASP A 104 -9.36 2.72 0.29
CA ASP A 104 -9.84 3.13 -1.03
C ASP A 104 -8.64 3.45 -1.94
N VAL A 105 -8.45 2.61 -2.97
CA VAL A 105 -7.42 2.75 -4.00
C VAL A 105 -8.00 3.04 -5.38
N SER A 106 -9.25 3.47 -5.46
CA SER A 106 -9.99 3.66 -6.72
C SER A 106 -9.37 4.69 -7.66
N GLU A 107 -8.66 5.69 -7.13
CA GLU A 107 -7.97 6.72 -7.91
C GLU A 107 -6.55 6.31 -8.35
N ASN A 108 -6.02 5.18 -7.82
CA ASN A 108 -4.64 4.76 -8.04
C ASN A 108 -4.52 3.79 -9.23
N SER A 109 -4.92 4.21 -10.43
CA SER A 109 -4.91 3.37 -11.63
C SER A 109 -3.50 2.96 -12.12
N ALA A 110 -2.46 3.63 -11.64
CA ALA A 110 -1.06 3.30 -11.89
C ALA A 110 -0.52 2.19 -10.99
N LEU A 111 -1.29 1.75 -9.97
CA LEU A 111 -0.88 0.76 -8.98
C LEU A 111 -0.58 -0.59 -9.64
N LYS A 112 0.63 -1.09 -9.42
CA LYS A 112 1.15 -2.36 -9.94
C LYS A 112 1.28 -3.42 -8.86
N ILE A 113 1.76 -3.01 -7.69
CA ILE A 113 2.01 -3.87 -6.54
C ILE A 113 1.19 -3.34 -5.37
N PHE A 114 0.28 -4.16 -4.86
CA PHE A 114 -0.53 -3.85 -3.69
C PHE A 114 -0.40 -4.98 -2.67
N LEU A 115 0.26 -4.68 -1.55
CA LEU A 115 0.47 -5.59 -0.44
C LEU A 115 -0.29 -5.08 0.78
N CYS A 116 -1.18 -5.92 1.32
CA CYS A 116 -2.01 -5.59 2.48
C CYS A 116 -2.32 -6.84 3.31
N TYR A 117 -1.37 -7.79 3.37
CA TYR A 117 -1.51 -9.00 4.19
C TYR A 117 -1.48 -8.66 5.69
N ASP A 118 -1.97 -9.57 6.52
CA ASP A 118 -2.06 -9.40 7.98
C ASP A 118 -2.71 -8.07 8.39
N ASN A 119 -3.99 -7.89 7.96
CA ASN A 119 -4.85 -6.76 8.26
C ASN A 119 -6.29 -7.24 8.57
N TYR A 120 -7.27 -6.35 8.59
CA TYR A 120 -8.68 -6.64 8.91
C TYR A 120 -9.65 -6.28 7.78
N LEU A 121 -9.19 -6.29 6.52
CA LEU A 121 -10.04 -5.98 5.37
C LEU A 121 -11.20 -6.97 5.25
N SER A 122 -12.43 -6.48 5.24
CA SER A 122 -13.64 -7.30 5.03
C SER A 122 -14.10 -7.35 3.57
N SER A 123 -13.73 -6.36 2.78
CA SER A 123 -13.97 -6.28 1.34
C SER A 123 -12.95 -5.38 0.67
N LEU A 124 -12.72 -5.60 -0.64
CA LEU A 124 -11.82 -4.75 -1.41
C LEU A 124 -12.31 -4.66 -2.86
N ASP A 125 -12.31 -3.44 -3.41
CA ASP A 125 -12.61 -3.17 -4.81
C ASP A 125 -11.37 -2.69 -5.56
N LEU A 126 -10.87 -3.50 -6.49
CA LEU A 126 -9.71 -3.23 -7.34
C LEU A 126 -10.12 -3.05 -8.82
N SER A 127 -11.41 -2.77 -9.08
CA SER A 127 -11.94 -2.68 -10.43
C SER A 127 -11.39 -1.52 -11.27
N THR A 128 -10.78 -0.53 -10.65
CA THR A 128 -10.16 0.62 -11.35
C THR A 128 -8.64 0.49 -11.49
N ASN A 129 -8.02 -0.47 -10.82
CA ASN A 129 -6.57 -0.62 -10.77
C ASN A 129 -6.08 -1.49 -11.94
N ILE A 130 -6.10 -0.91 -13.14
CA ILE A 130 -5.85 -1.61 -14.42
C ILE A 130 -4.40 -2.03 -14.64
N SER A 131 -3.48 -1.54 -13.82
CA SER A 131 -2.04 -1.81 -13.95
C SER A 131 -1.53 -2.90 -13.01
N LEU A 132 -2.41 -3.49 -12.17
CA LEU A 132 -2.03 -4.48 -11.17
C LEU A 132 -1.37 -5.72 -11.80
N SER A 133 -0.23 -6.10 -11.24
CA SER A 133 0.53 -7.30 -11.55
C SER A 133 0.74 -8.21 -10.34
N GLU A 134 0.69 -7.64 -9.12
CA GLU A 134 0.93 -8.34 -7.86
C GLU A 134 -0.01 -7.82 -6.80
N VAL A 135 -0.74 -8.73 -6.13
CA VAL A 135 -1.68 -8.42 -5.05
C VAL A 135 -1.53 -9.46 -3.96
N ASP A 136 -1.20 -9.00 -2.74
CA ASP A 136 -1.15 -9.85 -1.56
C ASP A 136 -2.14 -9.36 -0.50
N LEU A 137 -3.11 -10.23 -0.19
CA LEU A 137 -4.20 -10.00 0.75
C LEU A 137 -4.31 -11.13 1.77
N GLU A 138 -3.22 -11.88 1.98
CA GLU A 138 -3.22 -12.99 2.94
C GLU A 138 -3.64 -12.52 4.33
N ASN A 139 -4.26 -13.42 5.11
CA ASN A 139 -4.62 -13.17 6.51
C ASN A 139 -5.42 -11.87 6.71
N ASN A 140 -6.56 -11.78 6.04
CA ASN A 140 -7.56 -10.73 6.22
C ASN A 140 -8.94 -11.34 6.55
N ASP A 141 -9.97 -10.51 6.65
CA ASP A 141 -11.36 -10.92 6.92
C ASP A 141 -12.24 -10.85 5.66
N LEU A 142 -11.64 -10.94 4.47
CA LEU A 142 -12.35 -10.75 3.21
C LEU A 142 -13.51 -11.73 3.06
N VAL A 143 -14.67 -11.19 2.65
CA VAL A 143 -15.85 -11.95 2.21
C VAL A 143 -15.96 -11.92 0.68
N CYS A 144 -15.67 -10.76 0.08
CA CYS A 144 -15.65 -10.54 -1.37
C CYS A 144 -14.45 -9.71 -1.80
N LEU A 145 -13.91 -10.04 -2.99
CA LEU A 145 -12.85 -9.31 -3.68
C LEU A 145 -13.30 -9.01 -5.12
N ASN A 146 -13.27 -7.72 -5.52
CA ASN A 146 -13.58 -7.33 -6.89
C ASN A 146 -12.30 -7.05 -7.68
N LEU A 147 -12.02 -7.91 -8.68
CA LEU A 147 -10.88 -7.81 -9.60
C LEU A 147 -11.31 -7.50 -11.05
N LYS A 148 -12.57 -7.09 -11.28
CA LYS A 148 -13.08 -6.78 -12.65
C LYS A 148 -12.52 -5.48 -13.18
N ASN A 149 -11.23 -5.42 -13.44
CA ASN A 149 -10.51 -4.23 -13.92
C ASN A 149 -10.27 -4.21 -15.44
N GLY A 150 -10.77 -5.20 -16.18
CA GLY A 150 -10.57 -5.35 -17.62
C GLY A 150 -9.17 -5.81 -18.01
N LYS A 151 -8.30 -6.18 -17.05
CA LYS A 151 -6.87 -6.49 -17.25
C LYS A 151 -6.38 -7.65 -16.39
N ASN A 152 -7.23 -8.58 -16.01
CA ASN A 152 -6.84 -9.73 -15.18
C ASN A 152 -5.70 -10.57 -15.78
N THR A 153 -5.45 -10.47 -17.11
CA THR A 153 -4.30 -11.10 -17.76
C THR A 153 -2.96 -10.50 -17.37
N ASN A 154 -2.95 -9.30 -16.79
CA ASN A 154 -1.73 -8.64 -16.30
C ASN A 154 -1.37 -9.09 -14.88
N LEU A 155 -2.33 -9.63 -14.12
CA LEU A 155 -2.13 -10.08 -12.76
C LEU A 155 -1.35 -11.39 -12.77
N ILE A 156 -0.11 -11.35 -12.29
CA ILE A 156 0.84 -12.46 -12.28
C ILE A 156 0.77 -13.20 -10.95
N GLU A 157 0.57 -12.47 -9.87
CA GLU A 157 0.58 -12.98 -8.50
C GLU A 157 -0.62 -12.45 -7.71
N LEU A 158 -1.36 -13.38 -7.09
CA LEU A 158 -2.50 -13.08 -6.21
C LEU A 158 -2.47 -14.04 -5.03
N TRP A 159 -2.28 -13.52 -3.83
CA TRP A 159 -2.35 -14.28 -2.59
C TRP A 159 -3.57 -13.85 -1.78
N THR A 160 -4.38 -14.81 -1.37
CA THR A 160 -5.62 -14.60 -0.60
C THR A 160 -5.79 -15.60 0.53
N GLN A 161 -4.74 -16.36 0.84
CA GLN A 161 -4.77 -17.36 1.91
C GLN A 161 -5.09 -16.69 3.26
N GLY A 162 -5.65 -17.46 4.19
CA GLY A 162 -6.00 -16.93 5.51
C GLY A 162 -7.29 -16.11 5.57
N ASN A 163 -8.00 -15.91 4.45
CA ASN A 163 -9.32 -15.27 4.42
C ASN A 163 -10.42 -16.32 4.54
N SER A 164 -10.72 -16.79 5.75
CA SER A 164 -11.59 -17.94 6.00
C SER A 164 -13.04 -17.77 5.51
N ASN A 165 -13.49 -16.53 5.32
CA ASN A 165 -14.84 -16.19 4.87
C ASN A 165 -14.90 -15.80 3.37
N LEU A 166 -13.78 -15.85 2.65
CA LEU A 166 -13.75 -15.46 1.24
C LEU A 166 -14.54 -16.45 0.40
N SER A 167 -15.67 -15.99 -0.12
CA SER A 167 -16.61 -16.79 -0.89
C SER A 167 -16.88 -16.26 -2.30
N CYS A 168 -16.34 -15.06 -2.61
CA CYS A 168 -16.61 -14.35 -3.83
C CYS A 168 -15.35 -13.61 -4.31
N ILE A 169 -14.87 -13.98 -5.50
CA ILE A 169 -13.88 -13.21 -6.26
C ILE A 169 -14.49 -12.88 -7.62
N GLU A 170 -14.72 -11.60 -7.86
CA GLU A 170 -15.23 -11.13 -9.15
C GLU A 170 -14.09 -10.89 -10.12
N VAL A 171 -14.16 -11.47 -11.32
CA VAL A 171 -13.11 -11.42 -12.34
C VAL A 171 -13.68 -11.09 -13.71
N ASP A 172 -12.85 -10.65 -14.66
CA ASP A 172 -13.24 -10.33 -16.04
C ASP A 172 -13.68 -11.58 -16.81
N ASP A 173 -12.89 -12.65 -16.71
CA ASP A 173 -13.10 -13.93 -17.37
C ASP A 173 -12.79 -15.09 -16.41
N SER A 174 -13.84 -15.73 -15.93
CA SER A 174 -13.71 -16.86 -15.01
C SER A 174 -13.03 -18.08 -15.65
N THR A 175 -13.10 -18.25 -16.97
CA THR A 175 -12.40 -19.33 -17.67
C THR A 175 -10.90 -19.11 -17.64
N TYR A 176 -10.47 -17.88 -17.94
CA TYR A 176 -9.05 -17.50 -17.86
C TYR A 176 -8.54 -17.67 -16.43
N SER A 177 -9.23 -17.12 -15.46
CA SER A 177 -8.82 -17.14 -14.04
C SER A 177 -8.73 -18.58 -13.51
N ASN A 178 -9.72 -19.43 -13.80
CA ASN A 178 -9.68 -20.84 -13.44
C ASN A 178 -8.49 -21.60 -14.03
N LEU A 179 -8.09 -21.29 -15.26
CA LEU A 179 -6.98 -21.99 -15.93
C LEU A 179 -5.61 -21.49 -15.45
N ASN A 180 -5.47 -20.22 -15.12
CA ASN A 180 -4.18 -19.58 -14.89
C ASN A 180 -3.90 -19.31 -13.41
N TRP A 181 -4.93 -19.12 -12.57
CA TRP A 181 -4.78 -18.81 -11.15
C TRP A 181 -4.93 -20.05 -10.26
N ILE A 182 -5.94 -20.90 -10.50
CA ILE A 182 -6.23 -22.09 -9.67
C ILE A 182 -5.10 -23.13 -9.68
N ASN A 183 -4.32 -23.21 -10.76
CA ASN A 183 -3.24 -24.17 -10.88
C ASN A 183 -1.86 -23.63 -10.47
N ASN A 184 -1.78 -22.40 -10.06
CA ASN A 184 -0.58 -21.80 -9.52
C ASN A 184 -0.64 -21.86 -7.99
N SER A 185 0.35 -22.47 -7.36
CA SER A 185 0.42 -22.63 -5.89
C SER A 185 0.39 -21.30 -5.13
N ASN A 186 0.37 -20.18 -5.83
CA ASN A 186 0.32 -18.81 -5.30
C ASN A 186 -1.11 -18.22 -5.25
N PHE A 187 -2.17 -19.00 -5.58
CA PHE A 187 -3.54 -18.48 -5.67
C PHE A 187 -4.52 -19.13 -4.67
N TYR A 188 -4.04 -19.63 -3.53
CA TYR A 188 -4.91 -20.19 -2.47
C TYR A 188 -4.37 -19.90 -1.09
#